data_3d41edb94daa98224aa1c8128f45a19a
#
_entry.id   3d41edb94daa98224aa1c8128f45a19a
#
_cell.length_a   1.000
_cell.length_b   1.000
_cell.length_c   1.000
_cell.angle_alpha   90.00
_cell.angle_beta   90.00
_cell.angle_gamma   90.00
#
_symmetry.space_group_name_H-M   'P 1'
#
loop_
_entity.id
_entity.type
_entity.pdbx_description
1 polymer ?
#
loop_
_entity_poly.entity_id
_entity_poly.type
_entity_poly.pdbx_seq_one_letter_code
_entity_poly.pdbx_strand_id
1 'polypeptide(L)'
;MNRKFVLALAFCLFSSTAFTVAPALAAGKIGVASLAQVTAQSIPGQEAEKQLQAQFGKERTQLESQAAALNKKAEDLNKQAAALSEKARAEKAQEIQTQALDLDAKSGAYAQRLNTVQQALTAQMQDILATACANYGKQNGYDLIIDGGAVMYASDATNVTDGLVQEVNKVWKAKGGKFNLSAPAAPKK
;
A
#
# COMPACT_ATOMS: atom_id res chain seq x y z
N MET A 1 46.82 -61.76 -67.77
CA MET A 1 45.41 -62.21 -67.74
C MET A 1 44.66 -61.21 -66.89
N ASN A 2 43.70 -60.66 -67.49
CA ASN A 2 42.91 -59.47 -67.14
C ASN A 2 42.01 -59.60 -65.95
N ARG A 3 41.83 -58.57 -65.17
CA ARG A 3 40.51 -58.33 -64.66
C ARG A 3 40.39 -56.81 -64.24
N LYS A 4 39.47 -56.19 -64.91
CA LYS A 4 39.07 -54.78 -64.82
C LYS A 4 38.37 -54.53 -63.50
N PHE A 5 38.77 -53.58 -62.75
CA PHE A 5 38.03 -53.05 -61.59
C PHE A 5 37.26 -51.78 -62.02
N VAL A 6 35.97 -51.90 -61.98
CA VAL A 6 35.07 -50.77 -62.16
C VAL A 6 34.87 -50.12 -60.76
N LEU A 7 35.33 -48.93 -60.60
CA LEU A 7 35.05 -48.06 -59.37
C LEU A 7 33.69 -47.39 -59.59
N ALA A 8 32.71 -47.80 -58.80
CA ALA A 8 31.48 -47.07 -58.68
C ALA A 8 31.63 -45.98 -57.54
N LEU A 9 31.67 -44.73 -57.92
CA LEU A 9 31.70 -43.57 -57.03
C LEU A 9 30.29 -43.27 -56.55
N ALA A 10 29.95 -43.70 -55.32
CA ALA A 10 28.72 -43.32 -54.67
C ALA A 10 28.90 -41.94 -54.00
N PHE A 11 28.31 -40.90 -54.60
CA PHE A 11 28.27 -39.54 -54.11
C PHE A 11 27.13 -39.41 -53.10
N CYS A 12 27.42 -39.56 -51.81
CA CYS A 12 26.46 -39.28 -50.75
C CYS A 12 26.29 -37.78 -50.59
N LEU A 13 25.20 -37.24 -51.13
CA LEU A 13 24.73 -35.89 -50.83
C LEU A 13 24.28 -35.82 -49.35
N PHE A 14 25.14 -35.31 -48.50
CA PHE A 14 24.81 -34.96 -47.11
C PHE A 14 24.02 -33.65 -47.13
N SER A 15 22.72 -33.76 -47.19
CA SER A 15 21.80 -32.61 -47.06
C SER A 15 21.84 -32.12 -45.62
N SER A 16 22.68 -31.12 -45.33
CA SER A 16 22.69 -30.41 -44.06
C SER A 16 21.44 -29.55 -43.96
N THR A 17 20.37 -30.08 -43.39
CA THR A 17 19.26 -29.25 -42.91
C THR A 17 19.74 -28.42 -41.74
N ALA A 18 20.11 -27.15 -42.01
CA ALA A 18 20.33 -26.16 -40.99
C ALA A 18 18.99 -25.92 -40.26
N PHE A 19 18.84 -26.55 -39.09
CA PHE A 19 17.81 -26.18 -38.15
C PHE A 19 18.10 -24.77 -37.69
N THR A 20 17.47 -23.79 -38.31
CA THR A 20 17.41 -22.43 -37.76
C THR A 20 16.52 -22.50 -36.53
N VAL A 21 17.15 -22.66 -35.36
CA VAL A 21 16.48 -22.43 -34.08
C VAL A 21 16.15 -20.92 -34.04
N ALA A 22 14.91 -20.59 -34.43
CA ALA A 22 14.40 -19.26 -34.18
C ALA A 22 14.54 -18.98 -32.67
N PRO A 23 15.11 -17.87 -32.24
CA PRO A 23 15.12 -17.53 -30.82
C PRO A 23 13.65 -17.48 -30.39
N ALA A 24 13.25 -18.43 -29.56
CA ALA A 24 11.99 -18.32 -28.85
C ALA A 24 12.10 -16.98 -28.09
N LEU A 25 11.29 -16.00 -28.48
CA LEU A 25 11.09 -14.81 -27.67
C LEU A 25 10.63 -15.33 -26.31
N ALA A 26 11.57 -15.40 -25.38
CA ALA A 26 11.25 -15.80 -24.01
C ALA A 26 10.15 -14.85 -23.54
N ALA A 27 8.95 -15.38 -23.36
CA ALA A 27 7.85 -14.61 -22.80
C ALA A 27 8.38 -14.05 -21.46
N GLY A 28 8.37 -12.73 -21.35
CA GLY A 28 8.91 -12.05 -20.17
C GLY A 28 8.27 -12.60 -18.91
N LYS A 29 9.07 -12.79 -17.86
CA LYS A 29 8.58 -13.32 -16.58
C LYS A 29 7.75 -12.24 -15.87
N ILE A 30 6.46 -12.53 -15.69
CA ILE A 30 5.52 -11.63 -15.02
C ILE A 30 5.23 -12.16 -13.61
N GLY A 31 5.33 -11.26 -12.62
CA GLY A 31 4.91 -11.51 -11.25
C GLY A 31 3.64 -10.72 -10.92
N VAL A 32 2.80 -11.30 -10.09
CA VAL A 32 1.59 -10.64 -9.56
C VAL A 32 1.71 -10.60 -8.04
N ALA A 33 1.56 -9.41 -7.45
CA ALA A 33 1.62 -9.23 -6.01
C ALA A 33 0.43 -8.42 -5.51
N SER A 34 -0.18 -8.83 -4.41
CA SER A 34 -1.16 -7.98 -3.72
C SER A 34 -0.44 -6.91 -2.92
N LEU A 35 -0.35 -5.68 -3.44
CA LEU A 35 0.29 -4.56 -2.75
C LEU A 35 -0.41 -4.22 -1.43
N ALA A 36 -1.71 -4.45 -1.34
CA ALA A 36 -2.45 -4.31 -0.08
C ALA A 36 -1.96 -5.30 0.98
N GLN A 37 -1.79 -6.58 0.61
CA GLN A 37 -1.25 -7.60 1.52
C GLN A 37 0.23 -7.33 1.85
N VAL A 38 1.04 -6.96 0.86
CA VAL A 38 2.44 -6.57 1.07
C VAL A 38 2.53 -5.45 2.10
N THR A 39 1.70 -4.42 1.98
CA THR A 39 1.66 -3.32 2.93
C THR A 39 1.23 -3.80 4.32
N ALA A 40 0.14 -4.54 4.43
CA ALA A 40 -0.41 -4.98 5.72
C ALA A 40 0.52 -5.97 6.47
N GLN A 41 1.22 -6.84 5.74
CA GLN A 41 2.06 -7.88 6.34
C GLN A 41 3.51 -7.44 6.56
N SER A 42 3.95 -6.36 5.93
CA SER A 42 5.32 -5.86 6.08
C SER A 42 5.54 -5.13 7.41
N ILE A 43 6.79 -5.15 7.87
CA ILE A 43 7.21 -4.41 9.07
C ILE A 43 6.88 -2.90 8.95
N PRO A 44 7.20 -2.21 7.84
CA PRO A 44 6.85 -0.79 7.72
C PRO A 44 5.33 -0.55 7.74
N GLY A 45 4.51 -1.42 7.16
CA GLY A 45 3.06 -1.26 7.21
C GLY A 45 2.52 -1.33 8.64
N GLN A 46 2.94 -2.34 9.40
CA GLN A 46 2.58 -2.50 10.81
C GLN A 46 3.11 -1.34 11.68
N GLU A 47 4.31 -0.87 11.40
CA GLU A 47 4.89 0.27 12.12
C GLU A 47 4.15 1.58 11.83
N ALA A 48 3.70 1.78 10.57
CA ALA A 48 2.87 2.93 10.21
C ALA A 48 1.55 2.95 10.98
N GLU A 49 0.87 1.80 11.05
CA GLU A 49 -0.38 1.66 11.82
C GLU A 49 -0.16 1.92 13.31
N LYS A 50 0.87 1.31 13.89
CA LYS A 50 1.25 1.52 15.29
C LYS A 50 1.54 2.99 15.61
N GLN A 51 2.26 3.69 14.73
CA GLN A 51 2.55 5.12 14.91
C GLN A 51 1.29 5.98 14.84
N LEU A 52 0.38 5.71 13.88
CA LEU A 52 -0.91 6.39 13.81
C LEU A 52 -1.73 6.17 15.07
N GLN A 53 -1.84 4.94 15.54
CA GLN A 53 -2.58 4.62 16.77
C GLN A 53 -1.95 5.28 18.01
N ALA A 54 -0.63 5.27 18.13
CA ALA A 54 0.08 5.89 19.25
C ALA A 54 -0.10 7.42 19.27
N GLN A 55 -0.06 8.07 18.10
CA GLN A 55 -0.11 9.52 17.99
C GLN A 55 -1.54 10.06 18.06
N PHE A 56 -2.50 9.37 17.49
CA PHE A 56 -3.86 9.87 17.28
C PHE A 56 -4.95 9.10 18.05
N GLY A 57 -4.69 7.87 18.49
CA GLY A 57 -5.72 7.02 19.09
C GLY A 57 -6.35 7.62 20.35
N LYS A 58 -5.55 8.19 21.25
CA LYS A 58 -6.06 8.80 22.47
C LYS A 58 -6.94 10.01 22.20
N GLU A 59 -6.50 10.88 21.30
CA GLU A 59 -7.25 12.10 20.95
C GLU A 59 -8.55 11.75 20.22
N ARG A 60 -8.53 10.76 19.32
CA ARG A 60 -9.74 10.23 18.68
C ARG A 60 -10.78 9.81 19.71
N THR A 61 -10.39 8.96 20.68
CA THR A 61 -11.30 8.51 21.74
C THR A 61 -11.84 9.67 22.58
N GLN A 62 -11.02 10.70 22.83
CA GLN A 62 -11.47 11.90 23.55
C GLN A 62 -12.52 12.70 22.76
N LEU A 63 -12.29 12.91 21.46
CA LEU A 63 -13.25 13.62 20.60
C LEU A 63 -14.57 12.85 20.46
N GLU A 64 -14.51 11.52 20.28
CA GLU A 64 -15.68 10.64 20.26
C GLU A 64 -16.49 10.72 21.56
N SER A 65 -15.81 10.71 22.72
CA SER A 65 -16.44 10.85 24.03
C SER A 65 -17.08 12.22 24.23
N GLN A 66 -16.40 13.29 23.78
CA GLN A 66 -16.94 14.66 23.86
C GLN A 66 -18.18 14.82 22.96
N ALA A 67 -18.16 14.25 21.76
CA ALA A 67 -19.32 14.23 20.85
C ALA A 67 -20.52 13.50 21.46
N ALA A 68 -20.30 12.33 22.06
CA ALA A 68 -21.36 11.56 22.74
C ALA A 68 -21.94 12.33 23.94
N ALA A 69 -21.08 12.96 24.74
CA ALA A 69 -21.53 13.78 25.88
C ALA A 69 -22.34 15.00 25.44
N LEU A 70 -21.93 15.66 24.36
CA LEU A 70 -22.64 16.81 23.81
C LEU A 70 -24.03 16.42 23.26
N ASN A 71 -24.12 15.32 22.51
CA ASN A 71 -25.39 14.77 22.04
C ASN A 71 -26.33 14.47 23.20
N LYS A 72 -25.82 13.84 24.27
CA LYS A 72 -26.62 13.58 25.46
C LYS A 72 -27.13 14.87 26.13
N LYS A 73 -26.27 15.90 26.24
CA LYS A 73 -26.71 17.20 26.78
C LYS A 73 -27.84 17.82 25.94
N ALA A 74 -27.76 17.73 24.61
CA ALA A 74 -28.80 18.23 23.71
C ALA A 74 -30.10 17.44 23.86
N GLU A 75 -30.03 16.12 23.97
CA GLU A 75 -31.22 15.28 24.25
C GLU A 75 -31.85 15.60 25.61
N ASP A 76 -31.04 15.74 26.65
CA ASP A 76 -31.52 16.05 28.00
C ASP A 76 -32.15 17.44 28.04
N LEU A 77 -31.60 18.43 27.34
CA LEU A 77 -32.24 19.74 27.20
C LEU A 77 -33.62 19.64 26.54
N ASN A 78 -33.70 18.85 25.45
CA ASN A 78 -34.99 18.64 24.76
C ASN A 78 -36.02 17.96 25.68
N LYS A 79 -35.63 16.95 26.44
CA LYS A 79 -36.51 16.24 27.40
C LYS A 79 -36.98 17.14 28.54
N GLN A 80 -36.14 18.07 29.00
CA GLN A 80 -36.42 18.98 30.12
C GLN A 80 -37.02 20.32 29.68
N ALA A 81 -37.18 20.56 28.37
CA ALA A 81 -37.57 21.87 27.82
C ALA A 81 -38.87 22.43 28.41
N ALA A 82 -39.86 21.58 28.70
CA ALA A 82 -41.12 21.97 29.28
C ALA A 82 -41.05 22.34 30.78
N ALA A 83 -40.04 21.82 31.50
CA ALA A 83 -39.82 22.03 32.94
C ALA A 83 -38.87 23.21 33.23
N LEU A 84 -38.11 23.67 32.23
CA LEU A 84 -37.13 24.75 32.38
C LEU A 84 -37.79 26.11 32.09
N SER A 85 -37.33 27.14 32.85
CA SER A 85 -37.62 28.52 32.47
C SER A 85 -36.98 28.87 31.13
N GLU A 86 -37.59 29.86 30.42
CA GLU A 86 -37.07 30.31 29.13
C GLU A 86 -35.59 30.75 29.22
N LYS A 87 -35.24 31.47 30.27
CA LYS A 87 -33.85 31.90 30.54
C LYS A 87 -32.91 30.69 30.72
N ALA A 88 -33.26 29.70 31.54
CA ALA A 88 -32.44 28.55 31.81
C ALA A 88 -32.29 27.67 30.54
N ARG A 89 -33.34 27.58 29.71
CA ARG A 89 -33.27 26.87 28.44
C ARG A 89 -32.32 27.57 27.45
N ALA A 90 -32.42 28.90 27.35
CA ALA A 90 -31.54 29.69 26.48
C ALA A 90 -30.07 29.58 26.90
N GLU A 91 -29.78 29.67 28.21
CA GLU A 91 -28.41 29.51 28.75
C GLU A 91 -27.82 28.11 28.42
N LYS A 92 -28.60 27.04 28.64
CA LYS A 92 -28.16 25.66 28.30
C LYS A 92 -27.98 25.48 26.81
N ALA A 93 -28.87 26.02 25.96
CA ALA A 93 -28.71 25.96 24.52
C ALA A 93 -27.44 26.68 24.04
N GLN A 94 -27.15 27.85 24.62
CA GLN A 94 -25.93 28.60 24.30
C GLN A 94 -24.66 27.86 24.74
N GLU A 95 -24.71 27.22 25.92
CA GLU A 95 -23.57 26.37 26.38
C GLU A 95 -23.31 25.21 25.40
N ILE A 96 -24.37 24.50 24.99
CA ILE A 96 -24.29 23.39 24.02
C ILE A 96 -23.73 23.89 22.69
N GLN A 97 -24.21 25.03 22.19
CA GLN A 97 -23.70 25.63 20.95
C GLN A 97 -22.22 25.99 21.04
N THR A 98 -21.79 26.56 22.15
CA THR A 98 -20.37 26.91 22.37
C THR A 98 -19.49 25.66 22.40
N GLN A 99 -19.95 24.60 23.09
CA GLN A 99 -19.23 23.32 23.13
C GLN A 99 -19.21 22.63 21.76
N ALA A 100 -20.26 22.75 20.95
CA ALA A 100 -20.31 22.24 19.60
C ALA A 100 -19.27 22.91 18.68
N LEU A 101 -19.16 24.24 18.76
CA LEU A 101 -18.16 25.00 17.99
C LEU A 101 -16.73 24.65 18.41
N ASP A 102 -16.47 24.51 19.71
CA ASP A 102 -15.16 24.08 20.23
C ASP A 102 -14.79 22.65 19.75
N LEU A 103 -15.76 21.73 19.81
CA LEU A 103 -15.58 20.36 19.34
C LEU A 103 -15.31 20.31 17.83
N ASP A 104 -16.04 21.11 17.05
CA ASP A 104 -15.83 21.19 15.59
C ASP A 104 -14.43 21.70 15.26
N ALA A 105 -13.99 22.78 15.91
CA ALA A 105 -12.63 23.31 15.75
C ALA A 105 -11.54 22.29 16.11
N LYS A 106 -11.71 21.55 17.21
CA LYS A 106 -10.78 20.48 17.62
C LYS A 106 -10.76 19.33 16.63
N SER A 107 -11.95 18.91 16.17
CA SER A 107 -12.08 17.83 15.18
C SER A 107 -11.44 18.22 13.85
N GLY A 108 -11.62 19.45 13.39
CA GLY A 108 -10.98 19.97 12.19
C GLY A 108 -9.44 19.98 12.30
N ALA A 109 -8.91 20.48 13.43
CA ALA A 109 -7.48 20.47 13.67
C ALA A 109 -6.89 19.04 13.76
N TYR A 110 -7.61 18.12 14.38
CA TYR A 110 -7.27 16.71 14.44
C TYR A 110 -7.22 16.09 13.02
N ALA A 111 -8.28 16.28 12.22
CA ALA A 111 -8.37 15.76 10.87
C ALA A 111 -7.23 16.26 9.97
N GLN A 112 -6.89 17.56 10.07
CA GLN A 112 -5.78 18.15 9.32
C GLN A 112 -4.44 17.51 9.68
N ARG A 113 -4.15 17.34 10.96
CA ARG A 113 -2.90 16.72 11.43
C ARG A 113 -2.83 15.24 11.01
N LEU A 114 -3.92 14.50 11.18
CA LEU A 114 -4.02 13.11 10.75
C LEU A 114 -3.74 12.96 9.26
N ASN A 115 -4.39 13.79 8.43
CA ASN A 115 -4.20 13.77 6.98
C ASN A 115 -2.73 14.06 6.59
N THR A 116 -2.09 15.06 7.23
CA THR A 116 -0.68 15.38 6.99
C THR A 116 0.24 14.20 7.28
N VAL A 117 0.03 13.52 8.42
CA VAL A 117 0.83 12.36 8.81
C VAL A 117 0.56 11.17 7.89
N GLN A 118 -0.70 10.91 7.54
CA GLN A 118 -1.04 9.84 6.59
C GLN A 118 -0.41 10.06 5.22
N GLN A 119 -0.41 11.28 4.70
CA GLN A 119 0.26 11.61 3.44
C GLN A 119 1.76 11.36 3.50
N ALA A 120 2.42 11.76 4.61
CA ALA A 120 3.85 11.53 4.80
C ALA A 120 4.19 10.02 4.88
N LEU A 121 3.39 9.24 5.60
CA LEU A 121 3.54 7.79 5.67
C LEU A 121 3.32 7.11 4.32
N THR A 122 2.27 7.51 3.59
CA THR A 122 1.95 6.98 2.26
C THR A 122 3.08 7.23 1.27
N ALA A 123 3.62 8.45 1.23
CA ALA A 123 4.72 8.79 0.33
C ALA A 123 5.98 7.97 0.62
N GLN A 124 6.33 7.79 1.90
CA GLN A 124 7.48 6.98 2.29
C GLN A 124 7.27 5.49 2.03
N MET A 125 6.06 4.98 2.25
CA MET A 125 5.69 3.60 1.92
C MET A 125 5.77 3.33 0.42
N GLN A 126 5.29 4.26 -0.42
CA GLN A 126 5.39 4.16 -1.88
C GLN A 126 6.85 4.10 -2.34
N ASP A 127 7.74 4.90 -1.76
CA ASP A 127 9.17 4.88 -2.08
C ASP A 127 9.84 3.54 -1.68
N ILE A 128 9.46 2.98 -0.53
CA ILE A 128 9.91 1.65 -0.07
C ILE A 128 9.41 0.56 -1.03
N LEU A 129 8.11 0.57 -1.37
CA LEU A 129 7.49 -0.39 -2.27
C LEU A 129 8.12 -0.35 -3.67
N ALA A 130 8.29 0.85 -4.24
CA ALA A 130 8.91 1.01 -5.55
C ALA A 130 10.35 0.47 -5.58
N THR A 131 11.13 0.77 -4.53
CA THR A 131 12.49 0.26 -4.37
C THR A 131 12.49 -1.26 -4.24
N ALA A 132 11.59 -1.83 -3.43
CA ALA A 132 11.49 -3.27 -3.22
C ALA A 132 11.05 -4.01 -4.50
N CYS A 133 10.06 -3.48 -5.23
CA CYS A 133 9.63 -4.05 -6.52
C CYS A 133 10.77 -4.08 -7.53
N ALA A 134 11.53 -2.98 -7.65
CA ALA A 134 12.67 -2.90 -8.56
C ALA A 134 13.79 -3.89 -8.18
N ASN A 135 14.11 -4.00 -6.89
CA ASN A 135 15.12 -4.94 -6.41
C ASN A 135 14.69 -6.38 -6.62
N TYR A 136 13.48 -6.72 -6.19
CA TYR A 136 12.92 -8.06 -6.30
C TYR A 136 12.83 -8.53 -7.76
N GLY A 137 12.32 -7.63 -8.64
CA GLY A 137 12.24 -7.90 -10.06
C GLY A 137 13.60 -8.23 -10.68
N LYS A 138 14.60 -7.37 -10.45
CA LYS A 138 15.98 -7.58 -10.94
C LYS A 138 16.62 -8.85 -10.40
N GLN A 139 16.50 -9.12 -9.10
CA GLN A 139 17.11 -10.28 -8.46
C GLN A 139 16.52 -11.62 -8.93
N ASN A 140 15.23 -11.63 -9.27
CA ASN A 140 14.50 -12.84 -9.61
C ASN A 140 14.16 -12.96 -11.12
N GLY A 141 14.67 -12.04 -11.95
CA GLY A 141 14.48 -12.05 -13.40
C GLY A 141 13.03 -11.82 -13.83
N TYR A 142 12.28 -11.00 -13.10
CA TYR A 142 10.97 -10.53 -13.53
C TYR A 142 11.12 -9.30 -14.42
N ASP A 143 10.45 -9.32 -15.56
CA ASP A 143 10.36 -8.17 -16.47
C ASP A 143 9.27 -7.21 -16.06
N LEU A 144 8.25 -7.73 -15.35
CA LEU A 144 7.11 -6.96 -14.87
C LEU A 144 6.56 -7.53 -13.57
N ILE A 145 6.22 -6.66 -12.62
CA ILE A 145 5.44 -6.98 -11.42
C ILE A 145 4.19 -6.11 -11.44
N ILE A 146 3.02 -6.75 -11.38
CA ILE A 146 1.71 -6.09 -11.47
C ILE A 146 0.99 -6.22 -10.14
N ASP A 147 0.25 -5.17 -9.74
CA ASP A 147 -0.63 -5.27 -8.58
C ASP A 147 -1.82 -6.20 -8.88
N GLY A 148 -2.01 -7.19 -8.02
CA GLY A 148 -3.10 -8.15 -8.10
C GLY A 148 -4.50 -7.52 -8.10
N GLY A 149 -4.64 -6.32 -7.51
CA GLY A 149 -5.89 -5.56 -7.58
C GLY A 149 -6.31 -5.12 -9.00
N ALA A 150 -5.37 -5.07 -9.94
CA ALA A 150 -5.62 -4.75 -11.34
C ALA A 150 -5.77 -6.00 -12.24
N VAL A 151 -5.67 -7.22 -11.66
CA VAL A 151 -5.67 -8.49 -12.41
C VAL A 151 -6.92 -9.28 -12.09
N MET A 152 -7.68 -9.67 -13.11
CA MET A 152 -8.88 -10.50 -12.93
C MET A 152 -8.56 -11.98 -12.68
N TYR A 153 -7.47 -12.47 -13.25
CA TYR A 153 -7.01 -13.84 -13.07
C TYR A 153 -5.49 -13.93 -13.17
N ALA A 154 -4.89 -14.62 -12.24
CA ALA A 154 -3.49 -15.03 -12.27
C ALA A 154 -3.38 -16.43 -11.64
N SER A 155 -2.47 -17.25 -12.17
CA SER A 155 -2.18 -18.54 -11.53
C SER A 155 -1.32 -18.33 -10.28
N ASP A 156 -1.41 -19.26 -9.32
CA ASP A 156 -0.60 -19.22 -8.09
C ASP A 156 0.91 -19.17 -8.38
N ALA A 157 1.36 -19.76 -9.49
CA ALA A 157 2.76 -19.75 -9.90
C ALA A 157 3.30 -18.35 -10.21
N THR A 158 2.42 -17.36 -10.48
CA THR A 158 2.81 -15.96 -10.71
C THR A 158 2.79 -15.12 -9.45
N ASN A 159 2.27 -15.64 -8.34
CA ASN A 159 2.17 -14.90 -7.09
C ASN A 159 3.55 -14.69 -6.44
N VAL A 160 3.91 -13.42 -6.25
CA VAL A 160 5.19 -13.02 -5.64
C VAL A 160 5.01 -12.20 -4.35
N THR A 161 3.81 -12.21 -3.78
CA THR A 161 3.45 -11.39 -2.61
C THR A 161 4.39 -11.62 -1.44
N ASP A 162 4.62 -12.88 -1.03
CA ASP A 162 5.46 -13.20 0.13
C ASP A 162 6.92 -12.80 -0.07
N GLY A 163 7.45 -13.05 -1.28
CA GLY A 163 8.80 -12.64 -1.64
C GLY A 163 8.96 -11.12 -1.61
N LEU A 164 7.95 -10.40 -2.06
CA LEU A 164 7.94 -8.94 -2.03
C LEU A 164 7.82 -8.38 -0.61
N VAL A 165 7.06 -9.03 0.30
CA VAL A 165 7.01 -8.68 1.73
C VAL A 165 8.41 -8.74 2.34
N GLN A 166 9.16 -9.81 2.05
CA GLN A 166 10.53 -9.95 2.56
C GLN A 166 11.47 -8.87 2.02
N GLU A 167 11.36 -8.54 0.73
CA GLU A 167 12.18 -7.49 0.13
C GLU A 167 11.82 -6.09 0.67
N VAL A 168 10.53 -5.80 0.89
CA VAL A 168 10.07 -4.58 1.56
C VAL A 168 10.68 -4.45 2.95
N ASN A 169 10.73 -5.54 3.72
CA ASN A 169 11.33 -5.55 5.05
C ASN A 169 12.84 -5.31 5.02
N LYS A 170 13.55 -5.81 3.99
CA LYS A 170 14.99 -5.53 3.79
C LYS A 170 15.23 -4.06 3.45
N VAL A 171 14.46 -3.52 2.49
CA VAL A 171 14.55 -2.10 2.09
C VAL A 171 14.26 -1.19 3.29
N TRP A 172 13.24 -1.51 4.07
CA TRP A 172 12.90 -0.80 5.29
C TRP A 172 14.08 -0.71 6.28
N LYS A 173 14.69 -1.86 6.57
CA LYS A 173 15.88 -1.91 7.45
C LYS A 173 17.04 -1.10 6.89
N ALA A 174 17.30 -1.21 5.58
CA ALA A 174 18.36 -0.48 4.91
C ALA A 174 18.15 1.05 4.95
N LYS A 175 16.89 1.50 4.96
CA LYS A 175 16.52 2.93 5.10
C LYS A 175 16.49 3.43 6.57
N GLY A 176 16.91 2.61 7.52
CA GLY A 176 17.02 2.97 8.94
C GLY A 176 15.85 2.54 9.81
N GLY A 177 14.85 1.85 9.25
CA GLY A 177 13.74 1.23 10.00
C GLY A 177 12.83 2.21 10.75
N LYS A 178 12.66 3.43 10.23
CA LYS A 178 11.82 4.48 10.86
C LYS A 178 11.19 5.35 9.79
N PHE A 179 9.95 5.80 10.05
CA PHE A 179 9.33 6.87 9.28
C PHE A 179 9.75 8.25 9.80
N ASN A 180 9.97 9.16 8.87
CA ASN A 180 10.18 10.57 9.21
C ASN A 180 8.85 11.31 9.08
N LEU A 181 8.22 11.64 10.20
CA LEU A 181 6.94 12.34 10.25
C LEU A 181 7.11 13.88 10.30
N SER A 182 8.36 14.37 10.36
CA SER A 182 8.66 15.79 10.57
C SER A 182 8.68 16.63 9.28
N ALA A 183 8.59 16.01 8.09
CA ALA A 183 8.61 16.72 6.82
C ALA A 183 7.52 16.21 5.88
N PRO A 184 6.67 17.08 5.31
CA PRO A 184 5.87 16.70 4.17
C PRO A 184 6.83 16.34 3.03
N ALA A 185 6.67 15.16 2.45
CA ALA A 185 7.44 14.77 1.27
C ALA A 185 7.15 15.80 0.16
N ALA A 186 8.17 16.55 -0.24
CA ALA A 186 8.05 17.43 -1.38
C ALA A 186 7.73 16.60 -2.62
N PRO A 187 6.76 17.00 -3.46
CA PRO A 187 6.44 16.27 -4.67
C PRO A 187 7.68 16.26 -5.57
N LYS A 188 8.19 15.07 -5.87
CA LYS A 188 9.20 14.91 -6.92
C LYS A 188 8.56 15.27 -8.26
N LYS A 189 9.08 16.33 -8.88
CA LYS A 189 8.79 16.72 -10.26
C LYS A 189 9.30 15.65 -11.23
#